data_dc94a4018a7411bb5a14bb96f7a17a30
#
_entry.id   dc94a4018a7411bb5a14bb96f7a17a30
#
_cell.length_a   1.000
_cell.length_b   1.000
_cell.length_c   1.000
_cell.angle_alpha   90.00
_cell.angle_beta   90.00
_cell.angle_gamma   90.00
#
_symmetry.space_group_name_H-M   'P 1'
#
loop_
_entity.id
_entity.type
_entity.pdbx_description
1 polymer ?
#
loop_
_entity_poly.entity_id
_entity_poly.type
_entity_poly.pdbx_seq_one_letter_code
_entity_poly.pdbx_strand_id
1 'polypeptide(L)'
;FWGATWITNLLSAVPYVGDTLVQWIWGGFSVDNATLTRFFAFHFLFPFVIAAVTVLHLLFLHETGSNNPAGLNSDADKISFHPYFSYKDLLGFVILLTSLTSLALFSPNLLGDPENFTPANPLVTPS
;
A
#
# COMPACT_ATOMS: atom_id res chain seq x y z
N PHE A 1 8.68 -5.02 -14.05
CA PHE A 1 9.96 -5.76 -14.03
C PHE A 1 11.06 -4.98 -13.30
N TRP A 2 11.38 -3.78 -13.78
CA TRP A 2 12.48 -3.01 -13.20
C TRP A 2 12.16 -2.47 -11.82
N GLY A 3 10.91 -2.10 -11.55
CA GLY A 3 10.50 -1.72 -10.19
C GLY A 3 10.68 -2.88 -9.20
N ALA A 4 10.30 -4.08 -9.58
CA ALA A 4 10.53 -5.27 -8.78
C ALA A 4 12.02 -5.51 -8.53
N THR A 5 12.84 -5.34 -9.58
CA THR A 5 14.30 -5.47 -9.47
C THR A 5 14.89 -4.48 -8.48
N TRP A 6 14.55 -3.22 -8.59
CA TRP A 6 15.12 -2.17 -7.75
C TRP A 6 14.66 -2.28 -6.29
N ILE A 7 13.38 -2.47 -6.08
CA ILE A 7 12.80 -2.49 -4.72
C ILE A 7 13.27 -3.71 -3.94
N THR A 8 13.27 -4.89 -4.56
CA THR A 8 13.73 -6.10 -3.89
C THR A 8 15.24 -6.07 -3.66
N ASN A 9 16.00 -5.44 -4.55
CA ASN A 9 17.44 -5.33 -4.39
C ASN A 9 17.86 -4.44 -3.21
N LEU A 10 16.96 -3.61 -2.68
CA LEU A 10 17.23 -2.86 -1.45
C LEU A 10 17.55 -3.77 -0.26
N LEU A 11 17.05 -4.99 -0.26
CA LEU A 11 17.33 -5.96 0.78
C LEU A 11 18.79 -6.45 0.77
N SER A 12 19.53 -6.23 -0.33
CA SER A 12 20.97 -6.55 -0.38
C SER A 12 21.80 -5.72 0.59
N ALA A 13 21.24 -4.62 1.12
CA ALA A 13 21.91 -3.81 2.14
C ALA A 13 21.99 -4.49 3.51
N VAL A 14 21.23 -5.56 3.74
CA VAL A 14 21.29 -6.31 5.00
C VAL A 14 22.64 -6.99 5.11
N PRO A 15 23.41 -6.75 6.21
CA PRO A 15 24.74 -7.34 6.35
C PRO A 15 24.71 -8.87 6.35
N TYR A 16 25.69 -9.47 5.70
CA TYR A 16 25.95 -10.91 5.62
C TYR A 16 24.94 -11.74 4.82
N VAL A 17 23.65 -11.45 4.91
CA VAL A 17 22.58 -12.29 4.34
C VAL A 17 21.80 -11.58 3.21
N GLY A 18 22.12 -10.32 2.92
CA GLY A 18 21.36 -9.51 1.97
C GLY A 18 21.27 -10.14 0.58
N ASP A 19 22.38 -10.54 0.01
CA ASP A 19 22.39 -11.13 -1.33
C ASP A 19 21.64 -12.46 -1.38
N THR A 20 21.79 -13.28 -0.38
CA THR A 20 21.07 -14.56 -0.26
C THR A 20 19.57 -14.31 -0.12
N LEU A 21 19.18 -13.31 0.66
CA LEU A 21 17.79 -12.95 0.86
C LEU A 21 17.15 -12.46 -0.44
N VAL A 22 17.84 -11.62 -1.20
CA VAL A 22 17.38 -11.11 -2.49
C VAL A 22 17.17 -12.26 -3.49
N GLN A 23 18.15 -13.14 -3.60
CA GLN A 23 18.07 -14.31 -4.48
C GLN A 23 16.94 -15.26 -4.08
N TRP A 24 16.70 -15.40 -2.79
CA TRP A 24 15.59 -16.19 -2.29
C TRP A 24 14.24 -15.58 -2.70
N ILE A 25 14.09 -14.26 -2.60
CA ILE A 25 12.85 -13.56 -3.00
C ILE A 25 12.64 -13.66 -4.51
N TRP A 26 13.70 -13.50 -5.30
CA TRP A 26 13.60 -13.65 -6.75
C TRP A 26 13.32 -15.11 -7.17
N GLY A 27 13.77 -16.07 -6.38
CA GLY A 27 13.73 -17.48 -6.76
C GLY A 27 14.77 -17.86 -7.81
N GLY A 28 15.85 -17.06 -7.92
CA GLY A 28 16.93 -17.24 -8.87
C GLY A 28 17.93 -16.10 -8.78
N PHE A 29 18.75 -15.91 -9.82
CA PHE A 29 19.79 -14.89 -9.85
C PHE A 29 19.31 -13.53 -10.35
N SER A 30 18.09 -13.47 -10.88
CA SER A 30 17.49 -12.23 -11.37
C SER A 30 15.97 -12.30 -11.28
N VAL A 31 15.30 -11.15 -11.43
CA VAL A 31 13.85 -11.12 -11.56
C VAL A 31 13.44 -11.80 -12.86
N ASP A 32 12.48 -12.70 -12.76
CA ASP A 32 11.96 -13.50 -13.86
C ASP A 32 10.43 -13.56 -13.79
N ASN A 33 9.81 -14.26 -14.73
CA ASN A 33 8.36 -14.45 -14.78
C ASN A 33 7.80 -15.03 -13.47
N ALA A 34 8.50 -16.00 -12.87
CA ALA A 34 8.09 -16.58 -11.59
C ALA A 34 8.05 -15.54 -10.47
N THR A 35 9.01 -14.62 -10.43
CA THR A 35 9.04 -13.52 -9.47
C THR A 35 7.84 -12.59 -9.67
N LEU A 36 7.60 -12.17 -10.92
CA LEU A 36 6.54 -11.23 -11.24
C LEU A 36 5.15 -11.81 -10.99
N THR A 37 4.92 -13.07 -11.32
CA THR A 37 3.63 -13.73 -11.06
C THR A 37 3.32 -13.84 -9.59
N ARG A 38 4.29 -14.21 -8.77
CA ARG A 38 4.06 -14.30 -7.31
C ARG A 38 3.79 -12.93 -6.69
N PHE A 39 4.50 -11.88 -7.11
CA PHE A 39 4.26 -10.53 -6.61
C PHE A 39 2.93 -9.97 -7.08
N PHE A 40 2.50 -10.29 -8.29
CA PHE A 40 1.16 -9.93 -8.75
C PHE A 40 0.08 -10.60 -7.89
N ALA A 41 0.26 -11.88 -7.58
CA ALA A 41 -0.68 -12.59 -6.70
C ALA A 41 -0.74 -11.95 -5.32
N PHE A 42 0.39 -11.58 -4.73
CA PHE A 42 0.44 -10.88 -3.45
C PHE A 42 -0.16 -9.48 -3.52
N HIS A 43 0.08 -8.74 -4.59
CA HIS A 43 -0.50 -7.42 -4.77
C HIS A 43 -2.04 -7.48 -4.90
N PHE A 44 -2.56 -8.57 -5.44
CA PHE A 44 -3.99 -8.82 -5.47
C PHE A 44 -4.54 -9.21 -4.09
N LEU A 45 -3.84 -10.07 -3.37
CA LEU A 45 -4.29 -10.64 -2.10
C LEU A 45 -4.15 -9.69 -0.92
N PHE A 46 -3.02 -9.02 -0.78
CA PHE A 46 -2.70 -8.23 0.41
C PHE A 46 -3.64 -7.06 0.70
N PRO A 47 -4.22 -6.35 -0.28
CA PRO A 47 -5.23 -5.33 0.03
C PRO A 47 -6.42 -5.87 0.83
N PHE A 48 -6.86 -7.10 0.55
CA PHE A 48 -7.94 -7.74 1.32
C PHE A 48 -7.49 -8.13 2.73
N VAL A 49 -6.25 -8.60 2.88
CA VAL A 49 -5.65 -8.87 4.18
C VAL A 49 -5.54 -7.57 4.99
N ILE A 50 -5.10 -6.48 4.36
CA ILE A 50 -5.01 -5.15 4.99
C ILE A 50 -6.40 -4.67 5.43
N ALA A 51 -7.42 -4.88 4.62
CA ALA A 51 -8.79 -4.53 4.99
C ALA A 51 -9.25 -5.28 6.25
N ALA A 52 -8.97 -6.57 6.33
CA ALA A 52 -9.30 -7.38 7.51
C ALA A 52 -8.52 -6.91 8.76
N VAL A 53 -7.24 -6.65 8.61
CA VAL A 53 -6.39 -6.13 9.70
C VAL A 53 -6.84 -4.73 10.13
N THR A 54 -7.30 -3.90 9.21
CA THR A 54 -7.85 -2.59 9.50
C THR A 54 -9.09 -2.68 10.37
N VAL A 55 -9.96 -3.65 10.13
CA VAL A 55 -11.14 -3.91 10.97
C VAL A 55 -10.70 -4.25 12.41
N LEU A 56 -9.70 -5.12 12.57
CA LEU A 56 -9.13 -5.43 13.88
C LEU A 56 -8.53 -4.21 14.55
N HIS A 57 -7.84 -3.37 13.79
CA HIS A 57 -7.24 -2.13 14.30
C HIS A 57 -8.30 -1.18 14.85
N LEU A 58 -9.43 -1.05 14.16
CA LEU A 58 -10.55 -0.25 14.60
C LEU A 58 -11.26 -0.88 15.81
N LEU A 59 -11.34 -2.21 15.87
CA LEU A 59 -11.89 -2.91 17.03
C LEU A 59 -11.11 -2.57 18.31
N PHE A 60 -9.78 -2.62 18.24
CA PHE A 60 -8.92 -2.27 19.38
C PHE A 60 -9.00 -0.79 19.76
N LEU A 61 -9.14 0.09 18.78
CA LEU A 61 -9.39 1.51 19.04
C LEU A 61 -10.70 1.70 19.80
N HIS A 62 -11.74 0.96 19.42
CA HIS A 62 -13.07 1.09 20.00
C HIS A 62 -13.13 0.60 21.46
N GLU A 63 -12.23 -0.30 21.87
CA GLU A 63 -12.19 -0.79 23.26
C GLU A 63 -11.88 0.32 24.26
N THR A 64 -10.90 1.17 23.94
CA THR A 64 -10.42 2.24 24.83
C THR A 64 -10.83 3.63 24.38
N GLY A 65 -11.26 3.77 23.12
CA GLY A 65 -11.60 5.05 22.52
C GLY A 65 -10.37 5.87 22.11
N SER A 66 -10.63 7.04 21.57
CA SER A 66 -9.60 7.97 21.11
C SER A 66 -8.93 8.67 22.29
N ASN A 67 -7.71 9.10 22.09
CA ASN A 67 -6.94 9.85 23.06
C ASN A 67 -6.62 11.25 22.50
N ASN A 68 -5.83 12.02 23.23
CA ASN A 68 -5.40 13.36 22.81
C ASN A 68 -3.87 13.46 22.86
N PRO A 69 -3.26 14.49 22.21
CA PRO A 69 -1.81 14.62 22.16
C PRO A 69 -1.13 14.75 23.53
N ALA A 70 -1.84 15.29 24.53
CA ALA A 70 -1.29 15.48 25.87
C ALA A 70 -1.39 14.21 26.74
N GLY A 71 -2.13 13.19 26.29
CA GLY A 71 -2.33 11.97 27.07
C GLY A 71 -3.20 12.14 28.32
N LEU A 72 -3.91 13.26 28.43
CA LEU A 72 -4.76 13.56 29.58
C LEU A 72 -6.11 12.87 29.47
N ASN A 73 -6.74 12.59 30.62
CA ASN A 73 -8.10 12.10 30.66
C ASN A 73 -9.06 13.19 30.17
N SER A 74 -9.86 12.87 29.16
CA SER A 74 -10.80 13.80 28.53
C SER A 74 -12.26 13.54 28.90
N ASP A 75 -12.54 12.81 29.96
CA ASP A 75 -13.91 12.49 30.41
C ASP A 75 -14.74 13.74 30.69
N ALA A 76 -14.10 14.86 31.06
CA ALA A 76 -14.77 16.12 31.32
C ALA A 76 -15.21 16.88 30.07
N ASP A 77 -14.66 16.56 28.90
CA ASP A 77 -14.94 17.25 27.64
C ASP A 77 -14.95 16.26 26.48
N LYS A 78 -16.11 15.66 26.27
CA LYS A 78 -16.36 14.73 25.17
C LYS A 78 -17.59 15.17 24.37
N ILE A 79 -17.52 14.97 23.09
CA ILE A 79 -18.64 15.23 22.18
C ILE A 79 -19.05 13.93 21.49
N SER A 80 -20.32 13.85 21.08
CA SER A 80 -20.85 12.69 20.39
C SER A 80 -20.19 12.52 19.03
N PHE A 81 -19.90 11.27 18.65
CA PHE A 81 -19.39 10.96 17.33
C PHE A 81 -20.44 11.22 16.24
N HIS A 82 -21.66 10.76 16.46
CA HIS A 82 -22.78 10.97 15.54
C HIS A 82 -23.58 12.22 15.98
N PRO A 83 -24.04 13.10 15.07
CA PRO A 83 -23.97 12.96 13.60
C PRO A 83 -22.74 13.59 12.94
N TYR A 84 -22.01 14.47 13.63
CA TYR A 84 -20.99 15.31 12.99
C TYR A 84 -19.86 14.49 12.39
N PHE A 85 -19.21 13.64 13.18
CA PHE A 85 -18.06 12.86 12.73
C PHE A 85 -18.48 11.70 11.82
N SER A 86 -19.70 11.20 11.94
CA SER A 86 -20.25 10.23 10.99
C SER A 86 -20.32 10.79 9.59
N TYR A 87 -20.85 12.01 9.42
CA TYR A 87 -20.93 12.69 8.13
C TYR A 87 -19.57 13.17 7.63
N LYS A 88 -18.68 13.54 8.53
CA LYS A 88 -17.31 13.94 8.17
C LYS A 88 -16.54 12.77 7.59
N ASP A 89 -16.64 11.60 8.19
CA ASP A 89 -16.04 10.37 7.66
C ASP A 89 -16.63 9.98 6.31
N LEU A 90 -17.96 10.08 6.18
CA LEU A 90 -18.63 9.83 4.90
C LEU A 90 -18.12 10.77 3.82
N LEU A 91 -17.94 12.04 4.12
CA LEU A 91 -17.35 13.01 3.19
C LEU A 91 -15.94 12.60 2.76
N GLY A 92 -15.11 12.16 3.69
CA GLY A 92 -13.76 11.69 3.40
C GLY A 92 -13.74 10.49 2.44
N PHE A 93 -14.61 9.50 2.69
CA PHE A 93 -14.77 8.36 1.77
C PHE A 93 -15.21 8.81 0.38
N VAL A 94 -16.20 9.71 0.29
CA VAL A 94 -16.71 10.22 -0.98
C VAL A 94 -15.62 10.95 -1.75
N ILE A 95 -14.83 11.81 -1.10
CA ILE A 95 -13.75 12.55 -1.76
C ILE A 95 -12.69 11.59 -2.32
N LEU A 96 -12.22 10.63 -1.53
CA LEU A 96 -11.19 9.69 -1.95
C LEU A 96 -11.67 8.76 -3.06
N LEU A 97 -12.85 8.20 -2.93
CA LEU A 97 -13.43 7.31 -3.95
C LEU A 97 -13.75 8.05 -5.24
N THR A 98 -14.20 9.29 -5.16
CA THR A 98 -14.47 10.12 -6.35
C THR A 98 -13.15 10.41 -7.08
N SER A 99 -12.09 10.77 -6.37
CA SER A 99 -10.77 11.02 -6.95
C SER A 99 -10.23 9.78 -7.65
N LEU A 100 -10.28 8.64 -6.98
CA LEU A 100 -9.83 7.37 -7.55
C LEU A 100 -10.64 7.00 -8.80
N THR A 101 -11.96 7.07 -8.73
CA THR A 101 -12.86 6.70 -9.82
C THR A 101 -12.67 7.63 -11.02
N SER A 102 -12.52 8.93 -10.79
CA SER A 102 -12.30 9.91 -11.85
C SER A 102 -11.01 9.62 -12.63
N LEU A 103 -9.93 9.36 -11.92
CA LEU A 103 -8.66 9.03 -12.56
C LEU A 103 -8.72 7.68 -13.27
N ALA A 104 -9.32 6.67 -12.65
CA ALA A 104 -9.37 5.33 -13.21
C ALA A 104 -10.25 5.24 -14.48
N LEU A 105 -11.37 5.95 -14.52
CA LEU A 105 -12.33 5.87 -15.63
C LEU A 105 -12.11 6.91 -16.72
N PHE A 106 -11.75 8.14 -16.37
CA PHE A 106 -11.67 9.23 -17.35
C PHE A 106 -10.25 9.56 -17.78
N SER A 107 -9.24 9.31 -16.96
CA SER A 107 -7.85 9.63 -17.27
C SER A 107 -6.89 8.59 -16.66
N PRO A 108 -7.00 7.30 -17.06
CA PRO A 108 -6.25 6.23 -16.39
C PRO A 108 -4.73 6.36 -16.55
N ASN A 109 -4.27 7.05 -17.58
CA ASN A 109 -2.84 7.20 -17.89
C ASN A 109 -2.26 8.58 -17.51
N LEU A 110 -3.05 9.42 -16.87
CA LEU A 110 -2.62 10.80 -16.54
C LEU A 110 -1.37 10.83 -15.65
N LEU A 111 -1.30 9.94 -14.67
CA LEU A 111 -0.18 9.85 -13.73
C LEU A 111 0.83 8.77 -14.10
N GLY A 112 0.65 8.15 -15.26
CA GLY A 112 1.54 7.11 -15.75
C GLY A 112 2.69 7.67 -16.58
N ASP A 113 3.65 6.78 -16.87
CA ASP A 113 4.77 7.06 -17.74
C ASP A 113 4.51 6.38 -19.10
N PRO A 114 4.79 7.07 -20.23
CA PRO A 114 4.65 6.46 -21.56
C PRO A 114 5.46 5.17 -21.75
N GLU A 115 6.56 5.03 -21.05
CA GLU A 115 7.42 3.84 -21.13
C GLU A 115 6.73 2.58 -20.56
N ASN A 116 5.71 2.74 -19.74
CA ASN A 116 4.94 1.61 -19.22
C ASN A 116 4.20 0.82 -20.31
N PHE A 117 4.02 1.40 -21.49
CA PHE A 117 3.44 0.73 -22.65
C PHE A 117 4.45 -0.10 -23.44
N THR A 118 5.73 0.03 -23.12
CA THR A 118 6.81 -0.70 -23.79
C THR A 118 7.12 -1.97 -23.00
N PRO A 119 7.19 -3.14 -23.64
CA PRO A 119 7.62 -4.36 -22.96
C PRO A 119 9.00 -4.20 -22.33
N ALA A 120 9.15 -4.71 -21.11
CA ALA A 120 10.43 -4.60 -20.41
C ALA A 120 11.51 -5.40 -21.12
N ASN A 121 12.66 -4.76 -21.33
CA ASN A 121 13.86 -5.45 -21.78
C ASN A 121 14.71 -5.79 -20.55
N PRO A 122 14.90 -7.08 -20.21
CA PRO A 122 15.66 -7.48 -19.04
C PRO A 122 17.14 -7.10 -19.08
N LEU A 123 17.66 -6.75 -20.24
CA LEU A 123 19.07 -6.44 -20.46
C LEU A 123 19.37 -4.94 -20.42
N VAL A 124 18.36 -4.10 -20.50
CA VAL A 124 18.53 -2.65 -20.60
C VAL A 124 17.65 -1.96 -19.56
N THR A 125 18.30 -1.27 -18.63
CA THR A 125 17.60 -0.47 -17.63
C THR A 125 16.92 0.74 -18.30
N PRO A 126 15.65 1.01 -18.00
CA PRO A 126 14.98 2.21 -18.52
C PRO A 126 15.63 3.50 -18.01
N SER A 127 15.59 4.53 -18.81
CA SER A 127 16.13 5.84 -18.45
C SER A 127 15.24 6.59 -17.46
#